data_82b61c9e886ae951fe57427d3e8e3e6e
#
_entry.id   82b61c9e886ae951fe57427d3e8e3e6e
#
_cell.length_a   1.000
_cell.length_b   1.000
_cell.length_c   1.000
_cell.angle_alpha   90.00
_cell.angle_beta   90.00
_cell.angle_gamma   90.00
#
_symmetry.space_group_name_H-M   'P 1'
#
loop_
_entity.id
_entity.type
_entity.pdbx_description
1 polymer ?
#
loop_
_entity_poly.entity_id
_entity_poly.type
_entity_poly.pdbx_seq_one_letter_code
_entity_poly.pdbx_strand_id
1 'polypeptide(L)'
;VFTIKEGKNIEENDKNSIIVHEEFAKKNNLKLGDEVNLELLDIEKSGRIKSHKFKIIGIFSGKKQETYTGLSSDFSENMMFVDYSTSQEILNKSENNKIANKILMYSGSAESTDLALNKLKELKIDESKYFVEKDSNAFEESLESVSGIKHIIKIMTYSIMLGGMVVLSLILILWLRERIY
;
A
#
# COMPACT_ATOMS: atom_id res chain seq x y z
N VAL A 1 -4.68 -6.57 -0.78
CA VAL A 1 -5.08 -5.41 -1.59
C VAL A 1 -6.41 -4.92 -1.07
N PHE A 2 -6.47 -3.66 -0.68
CA PHE A 2 -7.69 -2.98 -0.23
C PHE A 2 -8.56 -2.62 -1.44
N THR A 3 -9.83 -3.04 -1.44
CA THR A 3 -10.75 -2.81 -2.56
C THR A 3 -12.13 -2.46 -2.02
N ILE A 4 -12.72 -1.34 -2.42
CA ILE A 4 -14.11 -1.02 -2.12
C ILE A 4 -15.00 -1.93 -2.95
N LYS A 5 -15.88 -2.67 -2.29
CA LYS A 5 -16.87 -3.58 -2.90
C LYS A 5 -18.21 -2.90 -3.12
N GLU A 6 -18.64 -2.11 -2.15
CA GLU A 6 -19.89 -1.39 -2.19
C GLU A 6 -19.69 0.02 -1.65
N GLY A 7 -20.42 0.99 -2.19
CA GLY A 7 -20.35 2.37 -1.77
C GLY A 7 -19.11 3.11 -2.24
N LYS A 8 -18.57 3.99 -1.40
CA LYS A 8 -17.39 4.82 -1.72
C LYS A 8 -16.36 4.79 -0.59
N ASN A 9 -15.16 5.29 -0.89
CA ASN A 9 -14.16 5.55 0.13
C ASN A 9 -14.49 6.83 0.91
N ILE A 10 -13.87 7.01 2.08
CA ILE A 10 -13.96 8.24 2.86
C ILE A 10 -13.26 9.37 2.09
N GLU A 11 -13.94 10.50 1.97
CA GLU A 11 -13.44 11.73 1.37
C GLU A 11 -13.29 12.81 2.44
N GLU A 12 -12.59 13.90 2.12
CA GLU A 12 -12.24 14.97 3.05
C GLU A 12 -13.45 15.63 3.73
N ASN A 13 -14.57 15.72 3.02
CA ASN A 13 -15.80 16.36 3.50
C ASN A 13 -16.80 15.41 4.18
N ASP A 14 -16.49 14.12 4.23
CA ASP A 14 -17.37 13.15 4.90
C ASP A 14 -17.29 13.35 6.41
N LYS A 15 -18.45 13.28 7.07
CA LYS A 15 -18.59 13.38 8.54
C LYS A 15 -19.44 12.24 9.06
N ASN A 16 -19.12 11.78 10.26
CA ASN A 16 -19.78 10.64 10.91
C ASN A 16 -19.85 9.41 10.01
N SER A 17 -18.80 9.21 9.21
CA SER A 17 -18.74 8.21 8.16
C SER A 17 -17.80 7.10 8.52
N ILE A 18 -18.20 5.87 8.20
CA ILE A 18 -17.39 4.68 8.42
C ILE A 18 -17.39 3.78 7.19
N ILE A 19 -16.25 3.17 6.91
CA ILE A 19 -16.15 2.03 6.01
C ILE A 19 -15.74 0.80 6.81
N VAL A 20 -16.38 -0.31 6.52
CA VAL A 20 -16.25 -1.56 7.27
C VAL A 20 -15.80 -2.71 6.37
N HIS A 21 -15.13 -3.69 6.95
CA HIS A 21 -14.74 -4.88 6.21
C HIS A 21 -15.97 -5.74 5.89
N GLU A 22 -15.96 -6.40 4.71
CA GLU A 22 -17.08 -7.24 4.24
C GLU A 22 -17.46 -8.36 5.22
N GLU A 23 -16.48 -8.98 5.88
CA GLU A 23 -16.76 -10.03 6.87
C GLU A 23 -17.43 -9.47 8.13
N PHE A 24 -17.02 -8.27 8.58
CA PHE A 24 -17.69 -7.60 9.69
C PHE A 24 -19.14 -7.25 9.33
N ALA A 25 -19.37 -6.72 8.13
CA ALA A 25 -20.71 -6.39 7.65
C ALA A 25 -21.59 -7.64 7.58
N LYS A 26 -21.09 -8.76 7.03
CA LYS A 26 -21.82 -10.04 6.97
C LYS A 26 -22.14 -10.60 8.36
N LYS A 27 -21.16 -10.66 9.26
CA LYS A 27 -21.34 -11.18 10.63
C LYS A 27 -22.39 -10.42 11.42
N ASN A 28 -22.54 -9.11 11.17
CA ASN A 28 -23.45 -8.23 11.88
C ASN A 28 -24.71 -7.87 11.07
N ASN A 29 -24.91 -8.48 9.89
CA ASN A 29 -26.04 -8.20 8.98
C ASN A 29 -26.17 -6.72 8.60
N LEU A 30 -25.02 -6.03 8.46
CA LEU A 30 -24.95 -4.61 8.14
C LEU A 30 -24.89 -4.40 6.63
N LYS A 31 -25.52 -3.31 6.18
CA LYS A 31 -25.56 -2.90 4.77
C LYS A 31 -25.08 -1.47 4.59
N LEU A 32 -24.80 -1.11 3.35
CA LEU A 32 -24.50 0.26 2.98
C LEU A 32 -25.66 1.20 3.41
N GLY A 33 -25.34 2.28 4.11
CA GLY A 33 -26.29 3.25 4.64
C GLY A 33 -26.76 2.99 6.06
N ASP A 34 -26.50 1.81 6.64
CA ASP A 34 -26.84 1.51 8.02
C ASP A 34 -26.02 2.35 9.01
N GLU A 35 -26.56 2.56 10.20
CA GLU A 35 -25.88 3.24 11.30
C GLU A 35 -25.23 2.20 12.23
N VAL A 36 -23.98 2.46 12.59
CA VAL A 36 -23.23 1.68 13.58
C VAL A 36 -22.90 2.57 14.76
N ASN A 37 -23.19 2.09 15.96
CA ASN A 37 -22.81 2.76 17.19
C ASN A 37 -21.50 2.16 17.71
N LEU A 38 -20.42 2.95 17.72
CA LEU A 38 -19.13 2.55 18.23
C LEU A 38 -18.91 3.12 19.62
N GLU A 39 -18.52 2.27 20.55
CA GLU A 39 -18.06 2.66 21.87
C GLU A 39 -16.53 2.80 21.86
N LEU A 40 -16.08 4.01 22.15
CA LEU A 40 -14.67 4.37 22.11
C LEU A 40 -14.13 4.52 23.53
N LEU A 41 -13.05 3.82 23.85
CA LEU A 41 -12.33 3.96 25.12
C LEU A 41 -11.50 5.26 25.10
N ASP A 42 -11.81 6.18 25.99
CA ASP A 42 -10.98 7.36 26.22
C ASP A 42 -9.84 6.99 27.21
N ILE A 43 -8.70 6.63 26.65
CA ILE A 43 -7.51 6.19 27.42
C ILE A 43 -6.96 7.35 28.26
N GLU A 44 -7.10 8.61 27.83
CA GLU A 44 -6.59 9.78 28.54
C GLU A 44 -7.49 10.19 29.73
N LYS A 45 -8.75 9.85 29.71
CA LYS A 45 -9.74 10.27 30.70
C LYS A 45 -10.36 9.12 31.52
N SER A 46 -9.54 8.23 32.03
CA SER A 46 -9.96 7.19 33.00
C SER A 46 -11.05 6.23 32.49
N GLY A 47 -10.95 5.77 31.26
CA GLY A 47 -11.77 4.68 30.71
C GLY A 47 -13.25 5.03 30.48
N ARG A 48 -13.61 6.28 30.33
CA ARG A 48 -14.99 6.65 29.94
C ARG A 48 -15.25 6.21 28.51
N ILE A 49 -16.22 5.34 28.34
CA ILE A 49 -16.75 4.91 27.05
C ILE A 49 -17.55 6.06 26.46
N LYS A 50 -17.12 6.57 25.30
CA LYS A 50 -17.91 7.49 24.49
C LYS A 50 -18.57 6.68 23.38
N SER A 51 -19.86 6.80 23.28
CA SER A 51 -20.63 6.20 22.20
C SER A 51 -20.84 7.22 21.09
N HIS A 52 -20.55 6.85 19.86
CA HIS A 52 -20.71 7.69 18.69
C HIS A 52 -21.33 6.91 17.54
N LYS A 53 -22.27 7.54 16.82
CA LYS A 53 -22.94 6.92 15.68
C LYS A 53 -22.25 7.27 14.37
N PHE A 54 -21.99 6.26 13.58
CA PHE A 54 -21.41 6.37 12.25
C PHE A 54 -22.35 5.78 11.21
N LYS A 55 -22.39 6.38 10.03
CA LYS A 55 -23.10 5.86 8.87
C LYS A 55 -22.12 5.07 7.99
N ILE A 56 -22.48 3.85 7.62
CA ILE A 56 -21.70 3.02 6.69
C ILE A 56 -21.83 3.61 5.28
N ILE A 57 -20.73 4.15 4.76
CA ILE A 57 -20.65 4.72 3.41
C ILE A 57 -19.93 3.81 2.41
N GLY A 58 -19.23 2.80 2.92
CA GLY A 58 -18.55 1.83 2.08
C GLY A 58 -18.26 0.52 2.79
N ILE A 59 -18.20 -0.54 2.01
CA ILE A 59 -17.82 -1.88 2.44
C ILE A 59 -16.59 -2.26 1.62
N PHE A 60 -15.51 -2.62 2.29
CA PHE A 60 -14.26 -3.00 1.65
C PHE A 60 -13.91 -4.46 1.89
N SER A 61 -13.10 -5.00 0.97
CA SER A 61 -12.44 -6.29 1.15
C SER A 61 -10.93 -6.13 1.00
N GLY A 62 -10.20 -7.05 1.56
CA GLY A 62 -8.76 -7.13 1.38
C GLY A 62 -8.17 -8.05 2.42
N LYS A 63 -7.42 -9.04 1.97
CA LYS A 63 -6.57 -9.81 2.89
C LYS A 63 -5.31 -9.00 3.13
N LYS A 64 -4.91 -8.87 4.39
CA LYS A 64 -3.57 -8.41 4.73
C LYS A 64 -2.59 -9.40 4.12
N GLN A 65 -1.62 -8.92 3.38
CA GLN A 65 -0.53 -9.75 2.90
C GLN A 65 0.12 -10.38 4.15
N GLU A 66 0.16 -11.70 4.21
CA GLU A 66 0.71 -12.44 5.34
C GLU A 66 2.23 -12.28 5.39
N THR A 67 2.67 -11.15 5.88
CA THR A 67 4.00 -11.09 6.49
C THR A 67 3.82 -11.70 7.87
N TYR A 68 4.38 -12.88 8.09
CA TYR A 68 4.35 -13.59 9.35
C TYR A 68 4.95 -12.72 10.45
N THR A 69 4.10 -12.06 11.22
CA THR A 69 4.50 -11.21 12.36
C THR A 69 4.26 -11.91 13.69
N GLY A 70 3.91 -13.20 13.68
CA GLY A 70 3.60 -13.97 14.88
C GLY A 70 2.28 -13.62 15.57
N LEU A 71 1.59 -12.58 15.12
CA LEU A 71 0.25 -12.21 15.57
C LEU A 71 -0.73 -12.59 14.47
N SER A 72 -1.68 -13.46 14.79
CA SER A 72 -2.64 -13.98 13.83
C SER A 72 -3.48 -12.87 13.19
N SER A 73 -3.74 -13.04 11.92
CA SER A 73 -4.30 -12.10 10.96
C SER A 73 -5.80 -11.76 11.13
N ASP A 74 -6.43 -12.09 12.22
CA ASP A 74 -7.86 -11.83 12.45
C ASP A 74 -8.21 -10.34 12.56
N PHE A 75 -7.20 -9.48 12.64
CA PHE A 75 -7.38 -8.03 12.67
C PHE A 75 -7.99 -7.45 11.38
N SER A 76 -7.80 -8.09 10.22
CA SER A 76 -8.34 -7.55 8.97
C SER A 76 -9.86 -7.59 8.91
N GLU A 77 -10.50 -8.62 9.48
CA GLU A 77 -11.95 -8.76 9.47
C GLU A 77 -12.66 -7.75 10.36
N ASN A 78 -12.00 -7.26 11.40
CA ASN A 78 -12.54 -6.27 12.35
C ASN A 78 -12.00 -4.85 12.10
N MET A 79 -11.23 -4.65 11.02
CA MET A 79 -10.70 -3.34 10.69
C MET A 79 -11.80 -2.44 10.15
N MET A 80 -11.86 -1.23 10.66
CA MET A 80 -12.78 -0.19 10.25
C MET A 80 -12.01 1.11 10.06
N PHE A 81 -12.48 1.95 9.16
CA PHE A 81 -11.91 3.28 8.98
C PHE A 81 -13.02 4.31 9.15
N VAL A 82 -12.74 5.34 9.92
CA VAL A 82 -13.66 6.46 10.16
C VAL A 82 -13.06 7.75 9.60
N ASP A 83 -13.91 8.72 9.34
CA ASP A 83 -13.42 10.01 8.87
C ASP A 83 -12.58 10.71 9.95
N TYR A 84 -11.51 11.39 9.49
CA TYR A 84 -10.55 12.03 10.37
C TYR A 84 -11.19 13.15 11.20
N SER A 85 -12.07 13.94 10.61
CA SER A 85 -12.70 15.07 11.27
C SER A 85 -13.53 14.63 12.47
N THR A 86 -14.40 13.63 12.29
CA THR A 86 -15.19 13.05 13.37
C THR A 86 -14.32 12.42 14.45
N SER A 87 -13.22 11.74 14.06
CA SER A 87 -12.30 11.17 15.05
C SER A 87 -11.68 12.23 15.96
N GLN A 88 -11.33 13.40 15.41
CA GLN A 88 -10.80 14.53 16.20
C GLN A 88 -11.86 15.16 17.11
N GLU A 89 -13.09 15.30 16.63
CA GLU A 89 -14.22 15.80 17.44
C GLU A 89 -14.50 14.88 18.64
N ILE A 90 -14.50 13.56 18.43
CA ILE A 90 -14.70 12.59 19.51
C ILE A 90 -13.58 12.68 20.56
N LEU A 91 -12.34 12.91 20.11
CA LEU A 91 -11.19 13.10 20.98
C LEU A 91 -11.15 14.51 21.64
N ASN A 92 -12.16 15.36 21.40
CA ASN A 92 -12.23 16.76 21.85
C ASN A 92 -10.99 17.57 21.45
N LYS A 93 -10.47 17.36 20.27
CA LYS A 93 -9.35 18.15 19.74
C LYS A 93 -9.90 19.39 19.02
N SER A 94 -9.35 20.55 19.37
CA SER A 94 -9.65 21.80 18.65
C SER A 94 -8.91 21.83 17.30
N GLU A 95 -9.32 22.70 16.39
CA GLU A 95 -8.68 22.87 15.07
C GLU A 95 -7.15 23.00 15.16
N ASN A 96 -6.64 23.67 16.21
CA ASN A 96 -5.21 23.90 16.40
C ASN A 96 -4.47 22.75 17.08
N ASN A 97 -5.20 21.76 17.61
CA ASN A 97 -4.63 20.64 18.38
C ASN A 97 -5.00 19.27 17.79
N LYS A 98 -5.30 19.22 16.50
CA LYS A 98 -5.53 17.96 15.79
C LYS A 98 -4.27 17.10 15.83
N ILE A 99 -4.44 15.82 16.06
CA ILE A 99 -3.33 14.86 16.17
C ILE A 99 -3.46 13.78 15.11
N ALA A 100 -2.33 13.35 14.61
CA ALA A 100 -2.22 12.16 13.77
C ALA A 100 -1.00 11.36 14.25
N ASN A 101 -1.20 10.09 14.55
CA ASN A 101 -0.11 9.21 14.97
C ASN A 101 0.72 8.74 13.77
N LYS A 102 0.08 8.64 12.61
CA LYS A 102 0.71 8.18 11.37
C LYS A 102 0.06 8.87 10.17
N ILE A 103 0.89 9.35 9.28
CA ILE A 103 0.48 9.90 8.00
C ILE A 103 1.06 9.01 6.91
N LEU A 104 0.20 8.49 6.04
CA LEU A 104 0.61 7.70 4.88
C LEU A 104 0.42 8.55 3.62
N MET A 105 1.51 8.73 2.88
CA MET A 105 1.48 9.42 1.59
C MET A 105 1.74 8.42 0.47
N TYR A 106 0.85 8.38 -0.50
CA TYR A 106 0.96 7.52 -1.67
C TYR A 106 1.37 8.36 -2.87
N SER A 107 2.35 7.89 -3.62
CA SER A 107 2.80 8.52 -4.85
C SER A 107 2.65 7.58 -6.03
N GLY A 108 2.49 8.12 -7.23
CA GLY A 108 2.33 7.33 -8.45
C GLY A 108 3.63 6.74 -9.00
N SER A 109 4.80 7.18 -8.52
CA SER A 109 6.11 6.69 -8.98
C SER A 109 7.18 6.82 -7.89
N ALA A 110 8.27 6.07 -8.03
CA ALA A 110 9.42 6.16 -7.13
C ALA A 110 10.05 7.57 -7.14
N GLU A 111 10.13 8.21 -8.31
CA GLU A 111 10.65 9.57 -8.45
C GLU A 111 9.81 10.59 -7.69
N SER A 112 8.48 10.48 -7.76
CA SER A 112 7.58 11.37 -7.01
C SER A 112 7.67 11.14 -5.51
N THR A 113 7.98 9.92 -5.06
CA THR A 113 8.26 9.62 -3.65
C THR A 113 9.53 10.32 -3.18
N ASP A 114 10.60 10.27 -3.96
CA ASP A 114 11.87 10.91 -3.63
C ASP A 114 11.75 12.45 -3.60
N LEU A 115 10.98 13.02 -4.53
CA LEU A 115 10.65 14.44 -4.53
C LEU A 115 9.84 14.86 -3.28
N ALA A 116 8.85 14.05 -2.89
CA ALA A 116 8.07 14.30 -1.69
C ALA A 116 8.94 14.23 -0.42
N LEU A 117 9.83 13.23 -0.35
CA LEU A 117 10.76 13.07 0.76
C LEU A 117 11.71 14.28 0.89
N ASN A 118 12.24 14.77 -0.23
CA ASN A 118 13.11 15.95 -0.23
C ASN A 118 12.36 17.21 0.23
N LYS A 119 11.12 17.40 -0.23
CA LYS A 119 10.26 18.51 0.25
C LYS A 119 9.96 18.42 1.74
N LEU A 120 9.72 17.20 2.27
CA LEU A 120 9.53 16.99 3.70
C LEU A 120 10.78 17.37 4.52
N LYS A 121 11.97 17.03 4.03
CA LYS A 121 13.23 17.45 4.67
C LYS A 121 13.42 18.97 4.68
N GLU A 122 13.00 19.67 3.63
CA GLU A 122 13.03 21.13 3.57
C GLU A 122 12.13 21.80 4.63
N LEU A 123 11.04 21.13 5.04
CA LEU A 123 10.14 21.62 6.09
C LEU A 123 10.76 21.60 7.50
N LYS A 124 12.00 21.11 7.65
CA LYS A 124 12.72 21.02 8.95
C LYS A 124 11.86 20.38 10.04
N ILE A 125 11.24 19.28 9.71
CA ILE A 125 10.45 18.48 10.66
C ILE A 125 11.39 18.05 11.81
N ASP A 126 10.92 18.17 13.04
CA ASP A 126 11.67 17.77 14.22
C ASP A 126 11.84 16.24 14.25
N GLU A 127 12.98 15.76 13.77
CA GLU A 127 13.29 14.33 13.67
C GLU A 127 13.33 13.61 15.04
N SER A 128 13.39 14.37 16.14
CA SER A 128 13.28 13.79 17.50
C SER A 128 11.85 13.37 17.85
N LYS A 129 10.85 13.93 17.15
CA LYS A 129 9.42 13.69 17.38
C LYS A 129 8.75 12.89 16.28
N TYR A 130 9.27 12.98 15.05
CA TYR A 130 8.66 12.38 13.88
C TYR A 130 9.66 11.50 13.13
N PHE A 131 9.24 10.28 12.88
CA PHE A 131 9.99 9.35 12.08
C PHE A 131 9.43 9.35 10.65
N VAL A 132 10.27 9.65 9.67
CA VAL A 132 9.90 9.63 8.25
C VAL A 132 10.55 8.42 7.61
N GLU A 133 9.76 7.50 7.11
CA GLU A 133 10.21 6.28 6.45
C GLU A 133 9.66 6.21 5.02
N LYS A 134 10.53 5.79 4.10
CA LYS A 134 10.13 5.43 2.75
C LYS A 134 9.89 3.92 2.73
N ASP A 135 8.65 3.51 2.52
CA ASP A 135 8.35 2.10 2.27
C ASP A 135 8.62 1.77 0.81
N SER A 136 9.86 1.38 0.52
CA SER A 136 10.29 0.95 -0.80
C SER A 136 10.39 -0.58 -0.92
N ASN A 137 10.14 -1.32 0.14
CA ASN A 137 10.37 -2.76 0.20
C ASN A 137 9.66 -3.51 -0.94
N ALA A 138 8.37 -3.28 -1.16
CA ALA A 138 7.63 -3.92 -2.24
C ALA A 138 8.11 -3.52 -3.64
N PHE A 139 8.58 -2.28 -3.79
CA PHE A 139 9.12 -1.78 -5.05
C PHE A 139 10.54 -2.33 -5.30
N GLU A 140 11.39 -2.38 -4.30
CA GLU A 140 12.75 -2.92 -4.38
C GLU A 140 12.72 -4.42 -4.66
N GLU A 141 11.84 -5.19 -4.01
CA GLU A 141 11.64 -6.62 -4.28
C GLU A 141 11.17 -6.86 -5.73
N SER A 142 10.29 -6.00 -6.23
CA SER A 142 9.85 -6.03 -7.63
C SER A 142 11.00 -5.68 -8.59
N LEU A 143 11.82 -4.69 -8.27
CA LEU A 143 13.00 -4.31 -9.05
C LEU A 143 14.06 -5.40 -9.06
N GLU A 144 14.28 -6.06 -7.95
CA GLU A 144 15.25 -7.17 -7.84
C GLU A 144 14.83 -8.33 -8.75
N SER A 145 13.53 -8.68 -8.74
CA SER A 145 12.96 -9.68 -9.64
C SER A 145 13.13 -9.30 -11.11
N VAL A 146 12.85 -8.04 -11.47
CA VAL A 146 13.03 -7.54 -12.86
C VAL A 146 14.52 -7.48 -13.26
N SER A 147 15.40 -7.13 -12.33
CA SER A 147 16.85 -7.11 -12.53
C SER A 147 17.39 -8.52 -12.81
N GLY A 148 16.92 -9.53 -12.09
CA GLY A 148 17.21 -10.93 -12.34
C GLY A 148 16.82 -11.38 -13.75
N ILE A 149 15.62 -11.02 -14.20
CA ILE A 149 15.12 -11.32 -15.55
C ILE A 149 16.00 -10.62 -16.61
N LYS A 150 16.34 -9.35 -16.42
CA LYS A 150 17.26 -8.63 -17.32
C LYS A 150 18.60 -9.32 -17.47
N HIS A 151 19.14 -9.86 -16.38
CA HIS A 151 20.41 -10.58 -16.39
C HIS A 151 20.32 -11.88 -17.20
N ILE A 152 19.24 -12.64 -17.03
CA ILE A 152 18.97 -13.86 -17.78
C ILE A 152 18.82 -13.54 -19.29
N ILE A 153 18.04 -12.53 -19.64
CA ILE A 153 17.86 -12.12 -21.04
C ILE A 153 19.21 -11.73 -21.66
N LYS A 154 20.06 -11.02 -20.92
CA LYS A 154 21.36 -10.59 -21.40
C LYS A 154 22.28 -11.79 -21.69
N ILE A 155 22.30 -12.79 -20.78
CA ILE A 155 23.06 -14.03 -20.98
C ILE A 155 22.55 -14.80 -22.19
N MET A 156 21.21 -14.95 -22.32
CA MET A 156 20.60 -15.63 -23.45
C MET A 156 20.95 -14.95 -24.78
N THR A 157 20.87 -13.61 -24.82
CA THR A 157 21.21 -12.84 -26.02
C THR A 157 22.68 -13.06 -26.45
N TYR A 158 23.61 -13.01 -25.52
CA TYR A 158 25.01 -13.29 -25.81
C TYR A 158 25.23 -14.73 -26.27
N SER A 159 24.58 -15.70 -25.69
CA SER A 159 24.68 -17.12 -26.09
C SER A 159 24.17 -17.34 -27.51
N ILE A 160 23.04 -16.73 -27.88
CA ILE A 160 22.50 -16.81 -29.24
C ILE A 160 23.43 -16.13 -30.24
N MET A 161 23.99 -14.97 -29.90
CA MET A 161 24.92 -14.24 -30.76
C MET A 161 26.18 -15.05 -31.01
N LEU A 162 26.75 -15.68 -29.97
CA LEU A 162 27.94 -16.53 -30.08
C LEU A 162 27.67 -17.79 -30.91
N GLY A 163 26.53 -18.46 -30.67
CA GLY A 163 26.09 -19.60 -31.48
C GLY A 163 25.90 -19.26 -32.95
N GLY A 164 25.26 -18.10 -33.23
CA GLY A 164 25.10 -17.58 -34.59
C GLY A 164 26.43 -17.31 -35.30
N MET A 165 27.44 -16.74 -34.60
CA MET A 165 28.76 -16.54 -35.17
C MET A 165 29.45 -17.87 -35.54
N VAL A 166 29.33 -18.90 -34.69
CA VAL A 166 29.92 -20.22 -34.96
C VAL A 166 29.27 -20.83 -36.20
N VAL A 167 27.93 -20.80 -36.29
CA VAL A 167 27.19 -21.33 -37.46
C VAL A 167 27.56 -20.57 -38.73
N LEU A 168 27.64 -19.26 -38.72
CA LEU A 168 28.04 -18.45 -39.88
C LEU A 168 29.49 -18.77 -40.29
N SER A 169 30.39 -18.96 -39.34
CA SER A 169 31.80 -19.34 -39.63
C SER A 169 31.88 -20.70 -40.30
N LEU A 170 31.09 -21.68 -39.83
CA LEU A 170 31.06 -23.01 -40.47
C LEU A 170 30.50 -22.95 -41.89
N ILE A 171 29.43 -22.18 -42.12
CA ILE A 171 28.86 -21.99 -43.48
C ILE A 171 29.88 -21.35 -44.40
N LEU A 172 30.61 -20.32 -43.95
CA LEU A 172 31.65 -19.67 -44.74
C LEU A 172 32.80 -20.64 -45.07
N ILE A 173 33.22 -21.45 -44.11
CA ILE A 173 34.29 -22.45 -44.36
C ILE A 173 33.83 -23.49 -45.39
N LEU A 174 32.59 -24.00 -45.30
CA LEU A 174 32.04 -24.94 -46.25
C LEU A 174 31.96 -24.32 -47.65
N TRP A 175 31.48 -23.08 -47.77
CA TRP A 175 31.37 -22.38 -49.03
C TRP A 175 32.72 -22.10 -49.69
N LEU A 176 33.72 -21.73 -48.90
CA LEU A 176 35.08 -21.56 -49.40
C LEU A 176 35.66 -22.89 -49.88
N ARG A 177 35.41 -23.99 -49.21
CA ARG A 177 35.86 -25.33 -49.58
C ARG A 177 35.25 -25.79 -50.91
N GLU A 178 33.96 -25.54 -51.14
CA GLU A 178 33.31 -25.88 -52.42
C GLU A 178 33.83 -25.05 -53.60
N ARG A 179 34.40 -23.88 -53.35
CA ARG A 179 34.89 -22.99 -54.42
C ARG A 179 36.34 -23.25 -54.77
N ILE A 180 37.07 -23.98 -53.96
CA ILE A 180 38.52 -24.29 -54.18
C ILE A 180 38.68 -25.63 -54.88
N TYR A 181 37.64 -26.46 -54.92
CA TYR A 181 37.59 -27.71 -55.67
C TYR A 181 36.69 -27.56 -56.91
#